data_22b7cd6dd50f86c9c085322dc31f90ed
#
_entry.id   22b7cd6dd50f86c9c085322dc31f90ed
#
_cell.length_a   1.000
_cell.length_b   1.000
_cell.length_c   1.000
_cell.angle_alpha   90.00
_cell.angle_beta   90.00
_cell.angle_gamma   90.00
#
_symmetry.space_group_name_H-M   'P 1'
#
loop_
_entity.id
_entity.type
_entity.pdbx_description
1 polymer ?
#
loop_
_entity_poly.entity_id
_entity_poly.type
_entity_poly.pdbx_seq_one_letter_code
_entity_poly.pdbx_strand_id
1 'polypeptide(L)'
;EVIAPGTAFQILSEEGEWWQVKTEAVTGWVAHAYCFINLPDVIPSIVYNCSNASASLFVSRGKSIPNITGEKLYDAFGYNERLEEEEYIVPVLYAMAKKICAAQQAALDAIAKWIYEGFRPYEVQLKVASNLEALAEQDAEVYEGITTSPWSIGWFIAQDVSNHQKGYAIDVSLASVEETEHRVAGEYGYTRVTSYTEYEMPTAMHELSAAAASLSVPVSSQSRTAWQEVAAASSMNEAALLLRGY
;
A
#
# COMPACT_ATOMS: atom_id res chain seq x y z
N GLU A 1 8.88 -25.70 -18.64
CA GLU A 1 7.59 -25.67 -17.94
C GLU A 1 7.38 -24.24 -17.41
N VAL A 2 6.18 -23.71 -17.56
CA VAL A 2 5.86 -22.34 -17.15
C VAL A 2 4.85 -22.44 -16.00
N ILE A 3 5.15 -21.79 -14.88
CA ILE A 3 4.16 -21.66 -13.78
C ILE A 3 3.08 -20.64 -14.17
N ALA A 4 1.84 -20.90 -13.79
CA ALA A 4 0.71 -20.03 -14.10
C ALA A 4 0.84 -18.68 -13.36
N PRO A 5 0.32 -17.58 -13.92
CA PRO A 5 0.20 -16.32 -13.20
C PRO A 5 -0.60 -16.51 -11.89
N GLY A 6 -0.16 -15.87 -10.82
CA GLY A 6 -0.78 -15.99 -9.48
C GLY A 6 -0.37 -17.24 -8.69
N THR A 7 0.51 -18.10 -9.23
CA THR A 7 1.03 -19.24 -8.48
C THR A 7 1.89 -18.78 -7.33
N ALA A 8 1.55 -19.17 -6.11
CA ALA A 8 2.39 -18.97 -4.93
C ALA A 8 3.61 -19.90 -4.96
N PHE A 9 4.74 -19.40 -4.48
CA PHE A 9 5.99 -20.15 -4.40
C PHE A 9 6.86 -19.69 -3.24
N GLN A 10 7.73 -20.57 -2.80
CA GLN A 10 8.80 -20.26 -1.86
C GLN A 10 10.07 -19.86 -2.62
N ILE A 11 10.73 -18.77 -2.20
CA ILE A 11 12.03 -18.35 -2.73
C ILE A 11 13.11 -19.14 -1.98
N LEU A 12 13.96 -19.83 -2.73
CA LEU A 12 15.07 -20.63 -2.20
C LEU A 12 16.41 -19.90 -2.26
N SER A 13 16.66 -19.18 -3.38
CA SER A 13 17.88 -18.39 -3.57
C SER A 13 17.67 -17.31 -4.64
N GLU A 14 18.59 -16.33 -4.68
CA GLU A 14 18.65 -15.27 -5.70
C GLU A 14 20.00 -15.30 -6.41
N GLU A 15 19.98 -15.28 -7.75
CA GLU A 15 21.16 -15.15 -8.61
C GLU A 15 20.89 -14.10 -9.71
N GLY A 16 21.48 -12.94 -9.56
CA GLY A 16 21.30 -11.83 -10.50
C GLY A 16 19.83 -11.38 -10.57
N GLU A 17 19.21 -11.54 -11.72
CA GLU A 17 17.79 -11.20 -11.95
C GLU A 17 16.82 -12.37 -11.76
N TRP A 18 17.28 -13.48 -11.21
CA TRP A 18 16.53 -14.71 -11.10
C TRP A 18 16.40 -15.18 -9.67
N TRP A 19 15.22 -15.70 -9.32
CA TRP A 19 15.00 -16.48 -8.12
C TRP A 19 14.87 -17.96 -8.44
N GLN A 20 15.57 -18.79 -7.69
CA GLN A 20 15.23 -20.19 -7.60
C GLN A 20 14.00 -20.31 -6.70
N VAL A 21 12.94 -20.90 -7.19
CA VAL A 21 11.65 -20.99 -6.50
C VAL A 21 11.15 -22.42 -6.45
N LYS A 22 10.37 -22.73 -5.42
CA LYS A 22 9.70 -24.00 -5.21
C LYS A 22 8.20 -23.77 -5.10
N THR A 23 7.43 -24.45 -5.93
CA THR A 23 5.98 -24.61 -5.78
C THR A 23 5.67 -25.99 -5.18
N GLU A 24 4.40 -26.32 -4.99
CA GLU A 24 3.99 -27.67 -4.60
C GLU A 24 4.42 -28.74 -5.64
N ALA A 25 4.48 -28.38 -6.91
CA ALA A 25 4.70 -29.32 -8.01
C ALA A 25 6.14 -29.34 -8.54
N VAL A 26 6.83 -28.19 -8.56
CA VAL A 26 8.13 -28.04 -9.26
C VAL A 26 9.06 -27.10 -8.55
N THR A 27 10.36 -27.30 -8.77
CA THR A 27 11.42 -26.32 -8.45
C THR A 27 12.03 -25.83 -9.75
N GLY A 28 12.25 -24.51 -9.84
CA GLY A 28 12.77 -23.90 -11.07
C GLY A 28 13.21 -22.46 -10.85
N TRP A 29 13.43 -21.75 -11.94
CA TRP A 29 13.88 -20.36 -11.92
C TRP A 29 12.83 -19.43 -12.52
N VAL A 30 12.61 -18.28 -11.89
CA VAL A 30 11.72 -17.21 -12.37
C VAL A 30 12.46 -15.88 -12.37
N ALA A 31 12.15 -15.01 -13.35
CA ALA A 31 12.68 -13.66 -13.36
C ALA A 31 11.94 -12.83 -12.31
N HIS A 32 12.66 -12.40 -11.26
CA HIS A 32 12.05 -11.71 -10.10
C HIS A 32 11.44 -10.35 -10.45
N ALA A 33 11.80 -9.73 -11.59
CA ALA A 33 11.20 -8.49 -12.06
C ALA A 33 9.68 -8.60 -12.31
N TYR A 34 9.18 -9.81 -12.51
CA TYR A 34 7.75 -10.10 -12.76
C TYR A 34 7.06 -10.77 -11.56
N CYS A 35 7.75 -10.85 -10.43
CA CYS A 35 7.26 -11.54 -9.24
C CYS A 35 6.86 -10.56 -8.15
N PHE A 36 5.78 -10.88 -7.48
CA PHE A 36 5.42 -10.23 -6.23
C PHE A 36 6.13 -10.91 -5.07
N ILE A 37 6.37 -10.13 -4.02
CA ILE A 37 6.85 -10.61 -2.73
C ILE A 37 5.92 -10.08 -1.64
N ASN A 38 5.62 -10.90 -0.65
CA ASN A 38 4.85 -10.49 0.50
C ASN A 38 5.71 -9.62 1.42
N LEU A 39 5.32 -8.37 1.66
CA LEU A 39 6.13 -7.42 2.45
C LEU A 39 6.41 -7.90 3.88
N PRO A 40 5.44 -8.45 4.66
CA PRO A 40 5.72 -8.97 5.98
C PRO A 40 6.86 -9.99 6.04
N ASP A 41 7.04 -10.80 4.98
CA ASP A 41 8.10 -11.80 4.92
C ASP A 41 9.51 -11.20 4.85
N VAL A 42 9.64 -9.98 4.36
CA VAL A 42 10.94 -9.34 4.09
C VAL A 42 11.17 -8.08 4.91
N ILE A 43 10.11 -7.44 5.40
CA ILE A 43 10.18 -6.24 6.24
C ILE A 43 9.19 -6.39 7.42
N PRO A 44 9.37 -7.35 8.32
CA PRO A 44 8.45 -7.59 9.43
C PRO A 44 8.48 -6.48 10.51
N SER A 45 9.46 -5.57 10.45
CA SER A 45 9.57 -4.42 11.34
C SER A 45 8.65 -3.23 11.01
N ILE A 46 7.88 -3.33 9.93
CA ILE A 46 6.83 -2.36 9.59
C ILE A 46 5.52 -2.82 10.22
N VAL A 47 4.67 -1.88 10.64
CA VAL A 47 3.31 -2.20 11.07
C VAL A 47 2.42 -2.38 9.83
N TYR A 48 1.75 -3.51 9.73
CA TYR A 48 0.80 -3.80 8.66
C TYR A 48 -0.62 -3.66 9.18
N ASN A 49 -1.48 -2.96 8.41
CA ASN A 49 -2.91 -2.81 8.70
C ASN A 49 -3.67 -2.66 7.39
N CYS A 50 -3.95 -3.80 6.74
CA CYS A 50 -4.74 -3.82 5.52
C CYS A 50 -6.23 -3.69 5.87
N SER A 51 -6.69 -2.46 6.13
CA SER A 51 -8.07 -2.18 6.57
C SER A 51 -9.12 -2.74 5.60
N ASN A 52 -8.84 -2.78 4.30
CA ASN A 52 -9.75 -3.36 3.30
C ASN A 52 -9.96 -4.89 3.46
N ALA A 53 -9.10 -5.57 4.21
CA ALA A 53 -9.28 -6.98 4.58
C ALA A 53 -10.16 -7.18 5.84
N SER A 54 -10.64 -6.11 6.47
CA SER A 54 -11.48 -6.18 7.67
C SER A 54 -12.63 -5.18 7.61
N ALA A 55 -12.33 -3.89 7.66
CA ALA A 55 -13.29 -2.79 7.61
C ALA A 55 -12.67 -1.63 6.82
N SER A 56 -13.09 -1.46 5.57
CA SER A 56 -12.56 -0.45 4.65
C SER A 56 -12.68 0.96 5.21
N LEU A 57 -11.59 1.73 5.07
CA LEU A 57 -11.52 3.14 5.48
C LEU A 57 -11.79 4.12 4.32
N PHE A 58 -12.13 3.64 3.14
CA PHE A 58 -12.46 4.52 2.02
C PHE A 58 -13.62 5.44 2.35
N VAL A 59 -13.36 6.74 2.19
CA VAL A 59 -14.33 7.84 2.38
C VAL A 59 -14.10 8.90 1.31
N SER A 60 -15.05 9.82 1.12
CA SER A 60 -14.85 11.02 0.29
C SER A 60 -15.50 12.22 0.96
N ARG A 61 -14.72 13.30 1.13
CA ARG A 61 -15.12 14.48 1.91
C ARG A 61 -15.60 14.10 3.31
N GLY A 62 -14.96 13.09 3.91
CA GLY A 62 -15.33 12.54 5.22
C GLY A 62 -16.64 11.75 5.24
N LYS A 63 -17.30 11.55 4.08
CA LYS A 63 -18.57 10.81 3.97
C LYS A 63 -18.31 9.36 3.60
N SER A 64 -19.09 8.46 4.22
CA SER A 64 -19.04 7.04 3.92
C SER A 64 -19.50 6.75 2.49
N ILE A 65 -18.75 5.93 1.77
CA ILE A 65 -19.10 5.43 0.44
C ILE A 65 -19.98 4.18 0.64
N PRO A 66 -21.23 4.16 0.15
CA PRO A 66 -22.13 3.02 0.31
C PRO A 66 -21.52 1.71 -0.19
N ASN A 67 -21.72 0.60 0.52
CA ASN A 67 -21.18 -0.74 0.23
C ASN A 67 -19.65 -0.86 0.18
N ILE A 68 -18.94 0.16 0.66
CA ILE A 68 -17.47 0.24 0.69
C ILE A 68 -16.98 0.54 2.11
N THR A 69 -17.36 1.69 2.67
CA THR A 69 -16.88 2.12 4.00
C THR A 69 -17.36 1.15 5.07
N GLY A 70 -16.43 0.63 5.87
CA GLY A 70 -16.71 -0.34 6.92
C GLY A 70 -16.86 -1.78 6.45
N GLU A 71 -16.83 -2.04 5.13
CA GLU A 71 -16.97 -3.38 4.58
C GLU A 71 -15.62 -4.09 4.45
N LYS A 72 -15.61 -5.41 4.60
CA LYS A 72 -14.51 -6.26 4.16
C LYS A 72 -14.57 -6.38 2.65
N LEU A 73 -13.55 -5.89 1.96
CA LEU A 73 -13.54 -5.85 0.50
C LEU A 73 -12.88 -7.09 -0.14
N TYR A 74 -11.89 -7.68 0.53
CA TYR A 74 -11.20 -8.90 0.09
C TYR A 74 -10.46 -9.58 1.24
N ASP A 75 -9.98 -10.80 1.02
CA ASP A 75 -9.15 -11.52 1.99
C ASP A 75 -7.67 -11.15 1.81
N ALA A 76 -7.03 -10.68 2.88
CA ALA A 76 -5.61 -10.40 2.93
C ALA A 76 -5.05 -10.57 4.36
N PHE A 77 -5.56 -11.57 5.10
CA PHE A 77 -5.06 -11.92 6.43
C PHE A 77 -5.09 -13.42 6.59
N GLY A 78 -4.03 -14.03 7.10
CA GLY A 78 -3.94 -15.45 7.29
C GLY A 78 -2.60 -15.88 7.87
N TYR A 79 -2.41 -17.19 8.04
CA TYR A 79 -1.19 -17.73 8.60
C TYR A 79 0.01 -17.51 7.67
N ASN A 80 1.04 -16.88 8.23
CA ASN A 80 2.31 -16.64 7.55
C ASN A 80 3.33 -17.71 7.99
N GLU A 81 3.66 -18.62 7.07
CA GLU A 81 4.58 -19.73 7.35
C GLU A 81 6.02 -19.27 7.67
N ARG A 82 6.46 -18.13 7.15
CA ARG A 82 7.81 -17.61 7.42
C ARG A 82 7.91 -17.00 8.82
N LEU A 83 6.87 -16.34 9.29
CA LEU A 83 6.82 -15.66 10.58
C LEU A 83 6.21 -16.55 11.67
N GLU A 84 5.63 -17.70 11.29
CA GLU A 84 4.95 -18.66 12.17
C GLU A 84 3.80 -18.03 12.98
N GLU A 85 3.11 -17.03 12.38
CA GLU A 85 1.98 -16.32 13.01
C GLU A 85 0.94 -15.86 12.00
N GLU A 86 -0.22 -15.43 12.47
CA GLU A 86 -1.22 -14.76 11.64
C GLU A 86 -0.72 -13.36 11.28
N GLU A 87 -0.74 -13.00 9.98
CA GLU A 87 -0.27 -11.71 9.50
C GLU A 87 -1.03 -11.29 8.24
N TYR A 88 -0.95 -10.02 7.90
CA TYR A 88 -1.46 -9.50 6.64
C TYR A 88 -0.67 -10.00 5.44
N ILE A 89 -1.37 -10.16 4.32
CA ILE A 89 -0.79 -10.49 3.02
C ILE A 89 -0.73 -9.19 2.21
N VAL A 90 0.48 -8.67 2.03
CA VAL A 90 0.71 -7.36 1.37
C VAL A 90 1.69 -7.55 0.20
N PRO A 91 1.23 -8.11 -0.94
CA PRO A 91 2.10 -8.39 -2.07
C PRO A 91 2.39 -7.12 -2.86
N VAL A 92 3.67 -6.94 -3.19
CA VAL A 92 4.17 -5.89 -4.09
C VAL A 92 5.22 -6.47 -5.01
N LEU A 93 5.54 -5.79 -6.12
CA LEU A 93 6.70 -6.19 -6.93
C LEU A 93 7.99 -6.10 -6.11
N TYR A 94 8.91 -7.01 -6.36
CA TYR A 94 10.21 -7.05 -5.67
C TYR A 94 10.99 -5.73 -5.77
N ALA A 95 10.93 -5.07 -6.94
CA ALA A 95 11.53 -3.75 -7.10
C ALA A 95 10.91 -2.69 -6.17
N MET A 96 9.61 -2.78 -5.88
CA MET A 96 8.93 -1.89 -4.93
C MET A 96 9.31 -2.24 -3.49
N ALA A 97 9.37 -3.52 -3.12
CA ALA A 97 9.80 -3.95 -1.80
C ALA A 97 11.20 -3.42 -1.44
N LYS A 98 12.15 -3.45 -2.39
CA LYS A 98 13.50 -2.87 -2.21
C LYS A 98 13.47 -1.37 -1.91
N LYS A 99 12.58 -0.61 -2.58
CA LYS A 99 12.42 0.83 -2.32
C LYS A 99 11.78 1.10 -0.96
N ILE A 100 10.79 0.31 -0.57
CA ILE A 100 10.17 0.42 0.76
C ILE A 100 11.21 0.14 1.84
N CYS A 101 12.01 -0.92 1.68
CA CYS A 101 13.10 -1.25 2.60
C CYS A 101 14.11 -0.08 2.74
N ALA A 102 14.56 0.49 1.63
CA ALA A 102 15.46 1.63 1.63
C ALA A 102 14.85 2.87 2.30
N ALA A 103 13.58 3.16 2.04
CA ALA A 103 12.86 4.25 2.67
C ALA A 103 12.64 4.02 4.18
N GLN A 104 12.42 2.77 4.61
CA GLN A 104 12.33 2.41 6.02
C GLN A 104 13.67 2.61 6.74
N GLN A 105 14.77 2.21 6.12
CA GLN A 105 16.12 2.42 6.66
C GLN A 105 16.45 3.92 6.78
N ALA A 106 16.05 4.74 5.80
CA ALA A 106 16.26 6.19 5.81
C ALA A 106 15.40 6.91 6.87
N ALA A 107 14.27 6.33 7.27
CA ALA A 107 13.33 6.93 8.22
C ALA A 107 13.80 6.90 9.69
N LEU A 108 15.00 6.36 9.97
CA LEU A 108 15.60 6.21 11.29
C LEU A 108 14.88 5.22 12.23
N ASP A 109 15.59 4.79 13.28
CA ASP A 109 15.14 3.77 14.24
C ASP A 109 13.87 4.14 15.06
N ALA A 110 13.45 5.40 15.00
CA ALA A 110 12.31 5.93 15.76
C ALA A 110 11.00 6.03 14.97
N ILE A 111 10.99 5.78 13.67
CA ILE A 111 9.81 5.93 12.82
C ILE A 111 9.57 4.64 12.03
N ALA A 112 8.46 3.97 12.29
CA ALA A 112 7.96 2.88 11.45
C ALA A 112 6.98 3.42 10.40
N LYS A 113 6.97 2.83 9.21
CA LYS A 113 5.91 3.04 8.24
C LYS A 113 4.75 2.11 8.54
N TRP A 114 3.57 2.63 8.44
CA TRP A 114 2.35 1.85 8.57
C TRP A 114 1.79 1.61 7.17
N ILE A 115 1.81 0.36 6.73
CA ILE A 115 1.31 0.00 5.41
C ILE A 115 -0.15 -0.41 5.54
N TYR A 116 -1.03 0.29 4.83
CA TYR A 116 -2.45 -0.02 4.77
C TYR A 116 -2.80 -0.98 3.65
N GLU A 117 -2.16 -0.88 2.50
CA GLU A 117 -2.46 -1.73 1.37
C GLU A 117 -1.28 -1.81 0.39
N GLY A 118 -1.08 -2.97 -0.21
CA GLY A 118 -0.22 -3.17 -1.37
C GLY A 118 -1.05 -3.51 -2.61
N PHE A 119 -1.09 -4.78 -3.00
CA PHE A 119 -1.96 -5.24 -4.09
C PHE A 119 -3.44 -5.09 -3.71
N ARG A 120 -4.23 -4.49 -4.60
CA ARG A 120 -5.69 -4.40 -4.52
C ARG A 120 -6.30 -5.18 -5.68
N PRO A 121 -7.22 -6.14 -5.45
CA PRO A 121 -7.92 -6.83 -6.53
C PRO A 121 -8.63 -5.86 -7.49
N TYR A 122 -8.61 -6.20 -8.78
CA TYR A 122 -9.16 -5.33 -9.83
C TYR A 122 -10.66 -5.06 -9.66
N GLU A 123 -11.43 -6.08 -9.34
CA GLU A 123 -12.87 -5.95 -9.07
C GLU A 123 -13.16 -5.07 -7.86
N VAL A 124 -12.31 -5.09 -6.84
CA VAL A 124 -12.42 -4.19 -5.67
C VAL A 124 -12.16 -2.75 -6.08
N GLN A 125 -11.13 -2.52 -6.88
CA GLN A 125 -10.82 -1.19 -7.45
C GLN A 125 -12.02 -0.61 -8.19
N LEU A 126 -12.63 -1.38 -9.09
CA LEU A 126 -13.82 -0.96 -9.85
C LEU A 126 -15.04 -0.75 -8.96
N LYS A 127 -15.24 -1.61 -7.96
CA LYS A 127 -16.33 -1.48 -7.00
C LYS A 127 -16.23 -0.17 -6.21
N VAL A 128 -15.03 0.20 -5.73
CA VAL A 128 -14.81 1.48 -5.04
C VAL A 128 -15.09 2.66 -5.97
N ALA A 129 -14.55 2.65 -7.19
CA ALA A 129 -14.73 3.73 -8.16
C ALA A 129 -16.22 3.95 -8.49
N SER A 130 -16.95 2.88 -8.82
CA SER A 130 -18.37 2.97 -9.19
C SER A 130 -19.27 3.42 -8.04
N ASN A 131 -19.00 3.00 -6.80
CA ASN A 131 -19.77 3.45 -5.64
C ASN A 131 -19.44 4.90 -5.24
N LEU A 132 -18.20 5.36 -5.45
CA LEU A 132 -17.84 6.76 -5.29
C LEU A 132 -18.55 7.65 -6.31
N GLU A 133 -18.61 7.24 -7.59
CA GLU A 133 -19.37 7.95 -8.62
C GLU A 133 -20.86 8.05 -8.27
N ALA A 134 -21.45 6.94 -7.87
CA ALA A 134 -22.87 6.91 -7.46
C ALA A 134 -23.16 7.79 -6.23
N LEU A 135 -22.21 7.91 -5.30
CA LEU A 135 -22.31 8.84 -4.18
C LEU A 135 -22.21 10.30 -4.67
N ALA A 136 -21.30 10.61 -5.57
CA ALA A 136 -21.13 11.94 -6.12
C ALA A 136 -22.33 12.45 -6.90
N GLU A 137 -23.11 11.55 -7.54
CA GLU A 137 -24.37 11.91 -8.20
C GLU A 137 -25.44 12.40 -7.21
N GLN A 138 -25.34 12.03 -5.94
CA GLN A 138 -26.31 12.32 -4.90
C GLN A 138 -25.82 13.37 -3.90
N ASP A 139 -24.54 13.69 -3.90
CA ASP A 139 -23.89 14.56 -2.92
C ASP A 139 -22.96 15.57 -3.59
N ALA A 140 -23.37 16.85 -3.55
CA ALA A 140 -22.67 17.93 -4.22
C ALA A 140 -21.26 18.18 -3.66
N GLU A 141 -21.01 17.96 -2.36
CA GLU A 141 -19.68 18.13 -1.77
C GLU A 141 -18.73 17.02 -2.21
N VAL A 142 -19.21 15.80 -2.32
CA VAL A 142 -18.44 14.67 -2.86
C VAL A 142 -18.15 14.92 -4.33
N TYR A 143 -19.15 15.32 -5.12
CA TYR A 143 -18.98 15.67 -6.52
C TYR A 143 -17.91 16.75 -6.72
N GLU A 144 -18.01 17.86 -5.98
CA GLU A 144 -16.99 18.91 -6.01
C GLU A 144 -15.62 18.36 -5.62
N GLY A 145 -15.53 17.54 -4.55
CA GLY A 145 -14.29 16.98 -4.05
C GLY A 145 -13.54 16.13 -5.08
N ILE A 146 -14.22 15.44 -5.98
CA ILE A 146 -13.60 14.57 -7.00
C ILE A 146 -13.52 15.20 -8.39
N THR A 147 -14.09 16.42 -8.60
CA THR A 147 -14.10 17.08 -9.92
C THR A 147 -13.52 18.50 -9.91
N THR A 148 -13.08 19.00 -8.74
CA THR A 148 -12.45 20.35 -8.63
C THR A 148 -11.19 20.41 -9.49
N SER A 149 -11.22 21.28 -10.53
CA SER A 149 -10.08 21.47 -11.43
C SER A 149 -8.82 21.90 -10.66
N PRO A 150 -7.64 21.32 -10.95
CA PRO A 150 -7.32 20.43 -12.08
C PRO A 150 -7.53 18.91 -11.78
N TRP A 151 -8.21 18.58 -10.71
CA TRP A 151 -8.44 17.21 -10.25
C TRP A 151 -9.63 16.56 -10.96
N SER A 152 -9.60 15.24 -11.04
CA SER A 152 -10.70 14.39 -11.48
C SER A 152 -10.67 13.08 -10.69
N ILE A 153 -11.77 12.32 -10.67
CA ILE A 153 -11.89 11.07 -9.91
C ILE A 153 -10.72 10.11 -10.15
N GLY A 154 -10.23 10.01 -11.38
CA GLY A 154 -9.12 9.10 -11.74
C GLY A 154 -7.79 9.40 -11.04
N TRP A 155 -7.64 10.56 -10.39
CA TRP A 155 -6.47 10.87 -9.57
C TRP A 155 -6.58 10.31 -8.15
N PHE A 156 -7.78 10.01 -7.66
CA PHE A 156 -8.04 9.49 -6.32
C PHE A 156 -8.32 8.00 -6.32
N ILE A 157 -9.02 7.52 -7.35
CA ILE A 157 -9.29 6.10 -7.57
C ILE A 157 -9.25 5.79 -9.07
N ALA A 158 -8.39 4.88 -9.50
CA ALA A 158 -8.31 4.52 -10.91
C ALA A 158 -9.60 3.79 -11.34
N GLN A 159 -10.12 4.18 -12.50
CA GLN A 159 -11.32 3.61 -13.12
C GLN A 159 -10.99 2.40 -14.04
N ASP A 160 -9.72 2.02 -14.09
CA ASP A 160 -9.16 0.90 -14.84
C ASP A 160 -8.00 0.31 -14.01
N VAL A 161 -7.10 -0.44 -14.63
CA VAL A 161 -5.94 -1.05 -13.97
C VAL A 161 -5.07 0.01 -13.30
N SER A 162 -4.97 -0.07 -11.98
CA SER A 162 -4.16 0.83 -11.15
C SER A 162 -2.74 0.32 -10.93
N ASN A 163 -1.90 1.14 -10.32
CA ASN A 163 -0.57 0.71 -9.92
C ASN A 163 -0.60 -0.31 -8.76
N HIS A 164 -1.70 -0.43 -8.01
CA HIS A 164 -1.90 -1.48 -7.01
C HIS A 164 -1.92 -2.87 -7.66
N GLN A 165 -2.68 -3.06 -8.76
CA GLN A 165 -2.70 -4.33 -9.48
C GLN A 165 -1.34 -4.65 -10.11
N LYS A 166 -0.57 -3.64 -10.46
CA LYS A 166 0.78 -3.79 -11.02
C LYS A 166 1.87 -3.98 -9.96
N GLY A 167 1.52 -3.90 -8.66
CA GLY A 167 2.48 -4.02 -7.55
C GLY A 167 3.41 -2.82 -7.35
N TYR A 168 3.09 -1.67 -7.94
CA TYR A 168 3.90 -0.43 -7.87
C TYR A 168 3.32 0.63 -6.92
N ALA A 169 2.21 0.35 -6.25
CA ALA A 169 1.62 1.28 -5.30
C ALA A 169 1.45 0.64 -3.92
N ILE A 170 1.58 1.47 -2.90
CA ILE A 170 1.22 1.19 -1.52
C ILE A 170 0.45 2.37 -0.96
N ASP A 171 -0.52 2.11 -0.11
CA ASP A 171 -1.11 3.09 0.78
C ASP A 171 -0.35 3.03 2.11
N VAL A 172 0.14 4.17 2.60
CA VAL A 172 1.08 4.23 3.72
C VAL A 172 0.87 5.48 4.56
N SER A 173 1.04 5.33 5.89
CA SER A 173 1.15 6.41 6.85
C SER A 173 2.48 6.33 7.59
N LEU A 174 2.72 7.24 8.54
CA LEU A 174 3.86 7.21 9.46
C LEU A 174 3.39 6.93 10.87
N ALA A 175 4.19 6.20 11.64
CA ALA A 175 3.98 5.98 13.04
C ALA A 175 5.28 6.18 13.83
N SER A 176 5.18 6.76 15.02
CA SER A 176 6.25 6.77 16.00
C SER A 176 6.27 5.42 16.72
N VAL A 177 7.42 4.77 16.74
CA VAL A 177 7.61 3.49 17.45
C VAL A 177 7.86 3.78 18.93
N GLU A 178 7.09 3.14 19.80
CA GLU A 178 7.20 3.26 21.25
C GLU A 178 7.88 2.03 21.85
N GLU A 179 7.45 0.84 21.40
CA GLU A 179 7.98 -0.43 21.90
C GLU A 179 8.21 -1.42 20.76
N THR A 180 9.26 -2.21 20.91
CA THR A 180 9.59 -3.30 19.99
C THR A 180 9.96 -4.56 20.80
N GLU A 181 9.77 -5.71 20.18
CA GLU A 181 10.28 -6.98 20.70
C GLU A 181 11.11 -7.71 19.64
N HIS A 182 12.09 -8.49 20.09
CA HIS A 182 12.81 -9.41 19.22
C HIS A 182 12.06 -10.73 19.17
N ARG A 183 11.75 -11.19 17.95
CA ARG A 183 11.12 -12.49 17.68
C ARG A 183 12.00 -13.39 16.83
N VAL A 184 11.79 -14.68 16.94
CA VAL A 184 12.47 -15.69 16.14
C VAL A 184 11.42 -16.66 15.61
N ALA A 185 11.42 -16.84 14.29
CA ALA A 185 10.63 -17.85 13.58
C ALA A 185 11.59 -18.78 12.84
N GLY A 186 11.72 -20.03 13.29
CA GLY A 186 12.76 -20.94 12.83
C GLY A 186 14.18 -20.38 13.05
N GLU A 187 14.92 -20.19 11.96
CA GLU A 187 16.26 -19.58 11.97
C GLU A 187 16.24 -18.04 11.71
N TYR A 188 15.05 -17.47 11.52
CA TYR A 188 14.86 -16.07 11.16
C TYR A 188 14.55 -15.20 12.37
N GLY A 189 15.54 -14.37 12.78
CA GLY A 189 15.34 -13.36 13.83
C GLY A 189 14.89 -12.02 13.24
N TYR A 190 13.89 -11.38 13.84
CA TYR A 190 13.37 -10.09 13.40
C TYR A 190 12.89 -9.23 14.57
N THR A 191 12.76 -7.93 14.33
CA THR A 191 12.18 -6.98 15.29
C THR A 191 10.73 -6.73 14.91
N ARG A 192 9.82 -6.87 15.87
CA ARG A 192 8.41 -6.53 15.73
C ARG A 192 8.08 -5.28 16.52
N VAL A 193 7.33 -4.37 15.92
CA VAL A 193 6.75 -3.21 16.61
C VAL A 193 5.53 -3.69 17.40
N THR A 194 5.51 -3.43 18.71
CA THR A 194 4.44 -3.85 19.63
C THR A 194 3.59 -2.70 20.13
N SER A 195 4.15 -1.48 20.15
CA SER A 195 3.42 -0.26 20.49
C SER A 195 3.90 0.89 19.61
N TYR A 196 2.95 1.68 19.11
CA TYR A 196 3.21 2.81 18.23
C TYR A 196 2.07 3.84 18.31
N THR A 197 2.36 5.08 17.92
CA THR A 197 1.37 6.14 17.71
C THR A 197 1.45 6.64 16.27
N GLU A 198 0.34 6.60 15.55
CA GLU A 198 0.28 7.13 14.19
C GLU A 198 0.36 8.66 14.19
N TYR A 199 1.12 9.22 13.25
CA TYR A 199 1.14 10.66 13.02
C TYR A 199 -0.20 11.12 12.45
N GLU A 200 -0.69 12.26 12.95
CA GLU A 200 -1.90 12.88 12.43
C GLU A 200 -1.66 13.41 11.01
N MET A 201 -2.32 12.80 10.03
CA MET A 201 -2.29 13.23 8.63
C MET A 201 -3.38 14.27 8.35
N PRO A 202 -3.28 15.08 7.26
CA PRO A 202 -4.25 16.12 6.94
C PRO A 202 -5.67 15.61 6.68
N THR A 203 -5.80 14.36 6.27
CA THR A 203 -7.08 13.68 6.00
C THR A 203 -7.07 12.28 6.61
N ALA A 204 -8.25 11.70 6.74
CA ALA A 204 -8.36 10.28 7.06
C ALA A 204 -7.65 9.43 5.97
N MET A 205 -7.17 8.26 6.39
CA MET A 205 -6.66 7.27 5.45
C MET A 205 -7.73 6.89 4.43
N HIS A 206 -7.33 6.75 3.17
CA HIS A 206 -8.22 6.46 2.04
C HIS A 206 -9.29 7.54 1.77
N GLU A 207 -9.03 8.80 2.10
CA GLU A 207 -9.85 9.92 1.65
C GLU A 207 -9.71 10.09 0.13
N LEU A 208 -10.81 9.94 -0.60
CA LEU A 208 -10.88 10.00 -2.06
C LEU A 208 -11.43 11.34 -2.53
N SER A 209 -10.65 12.41 -2.36
CA SER A 209 -10.97 13.74 -2.89
C SER A 209 -9.74 14.63 -3.00
N ALA A 210 -9.90 15.81 -3.58
CA ALA A 210 -8.85 16.82 -3.66
C ALA A 210 -8.29 17.26 -2.29
N ALA A 211 -9.01 17.00 -1.19
CA ALA A 211 -8.52 17.25 0.16
C ALA A 211 -7.30 16.40 0.51
N ALA A 212 -7.20 15.18 -0.04
CA ALA A 212 -6.08 14.26 0.17
C ALA A 212 -4.90 14.49 -0.79
N ALA A 213 -4.98 15.46 -1.69
CA ALA A 213 -3.90 15.72 -2.64
C ALA A 213 -2.62 16.15 -1.92
N SER A 214 -1.52 15.46 -2.19
CA SER A 214 -0.19 15.77 -1.66
C SER A 214 0.59 16.78 -2.51
N LEU A 215 0.16 17.01 -3.74
CA LEU A 215 0.74 17.94 -4.71
C LEU A 215 -0.25 19.07 -5.02
N SER A 216 0.25 20.25 -5.35
CA SER A 216 -0.60 21.40 -5.71
C SER A 216 -1.33 21.22 -7.03
N VAL A 217 -0.84 20.36 -7.91
CA VAL A 217 -1.44 19.96 -9.18
C VAL A 217 -1.17 18.49 -9.47
N PRO A 218 -2.02 17.81 -10.26
CA PRO A 218 -1.77 16.43 -10.64
C PRO A 218 -0.52 16.31 -11.52
N VAL A 219 0.27 15.24 -11.29
CA VAL A 219 1.48 14.95 -12.07
C VAL A 219 1.42 13.53 -12.58
N SER A 220 1.45 13.38 -13.91
CA SER A 220 1.60 12.10 -14.60
C SER A 220 2.99 12.04 -15.21
N SER A 221 3.97 11.50 -14.47
CA SER A 221 5.34 11.36 -14.94
C SER A 221 6.03 10.17 -14.30
N GLN A 222 6.92 9.51 -15.05
CA GLN A 222 7.85 8.52 -14.53
C GLN A 222 9.18 9.14 -14.08
N SER A 223 9.36 10.44 -14.29
CA SER A 223 10.54 11.17 -13.86
C SER A 223 10.46 11.54 -12.38
N ARG A 224 11.46 11.12 -11.61
CA ARG A 224 11.58 11.51 -10.19
C ARG A 224 11.63 13.04 -10.02
N THR A 225 12.34 13.74 -10.89
CA THR A 225 12.48 15.21 -10.83
C THR A 225 11.16 15.92 -11.03
N ALA A 226 10.31 15.43 -11.94
CA ALA A 226 9.00 16.04 -12.18
C ALA A 226 8.10 16.06 -10.93
N TRP A 227 8.23 15.08 -10.05
CA TRP A 227 7.50 15.04 -8.78
C TRP A 227 8.09 16.01 -7.75
N GLN A 228 9.41 16.14 -7.72
CA GLN A 228 10.11 17.00 -6.77
C GLN A 228 9.93 18.48 -7.08
N GLU A 229 9.75 18.84 -8.36
CA GLU A 229 9.56 20.22 -8.83
C GLU A 229 8.15 20.76 -8.54
N VAL A 230 7.15 19.89 -8.34
CA VAL A 230 5.79 20.33 -8.02
C VAL A 230 5.67 20.68 -6.53
N ALA A 231 5.11 21.86 -6.25
CA ALA A 231 4.88 22.30 -4.89
C ALA A 231 3.94 21.33 -4.14
N ALA A 232 4.15 21.22 -2.82
CA ALA A 232 3.22 20.53 -1.95
C ALA A 232 1.85 21.21 -1.98
N ALA A 233 0.78 20.44 -1.79
CA ALA A 233 -0.54 20.99 -1.56
C ALA A 233 -0.55 21.82 -0.26
N SER A 234 -1.34 22.89 -0.23
CA SER A 234 -1.44 23.77 0.94
C SER A 234 -2.07 23.09 2.17
N SER A 235 -2.75 21.98 1.96
CA SER A 235 -3.35 21.15 3.00
C SER A 235 -2.34 20.27 3.76
N MET A 236 -1.11 20.09 3.25
CA MET A 236 -0.13 19.20 3.88
C MET A 236 0.40 19.79 5.20
N ASN A 237 0.35 18.97 6.25
CA ASN A 237 0.97 19.25 7.55
C ASN A 237 2.41 18.71 7.61
N GLU A 238 3.08 18.88 8.75
CA GLU A 238 4.47 18.41 8.95
C GLU A 238 4.63 16.91 8.74
N ALA A 239 3.69 16.09 9.21
CA ALA A 239 3.73 14.63 9.05
C ALA A 239 3.64 14.22 7.58
N ALA A 240 2.74 14.82 6.81
CA ALA A 240 2.59 14.55 5.38
C ALA A 240 3.81 15.03 4.58
N LEU A 241 4.41 16.16 4.96
CA LEU A 241 5.65 16.65 4.36
C LEU A 241 6.83 15.74 4.68
N LEU A 242 6.91 15.21 5.90
CA LEU A 242 7.91 14.23 6.30
C LEU A 242 7.77 12.93 5.48
N LEU A 243 6.54 12.38 5.39
CA LEU A 243 6.26 11.19 4.58
C LEU A 243 6.66 11.39 3.10
N ARG A 244 6.38 12.58 2.54
CA ARG A 244 6.76 12.93 1.17
C ARG A 244 8.29 12.99 0.97
N GLY A 245 9.06 13.25 2.02
CA GLY A 245 10.53 13.33 1.98
C GLY A 245 11.23 11.97 1.85
N TYR A 246 10.56 10.90 2.24
CA TYR A 246 11.05 9.53 2.12
C TYR A 246 10.73 8.89 0.77
#